data_81742f2aa15e8475a47abdda04fc6e13
#
_entry.id   81742f2aa15e8475a47abdda04fc6e13
#
_cell.length_a   1.000
_cell.length_b   1.000
_cell.length_c   1.000
_cell.angle_alpha   90.00
_cell.angle_beta   90.00
_cell.angle_gamma   90.00
#
_symmetry.space_group_name_H-M   'P 1'
#
loop_
_entity.id
_entity.type
_entity.pdbx_description
1 polymer ?
#
loop_
_entity_poly.entity_id
_entity_poly.type
_entity_poly.pdbx_seq_one_letter_code
_entity_poly.pdbx_strand_id
1 'polypeptide(L)'
;DFSKFERGYKKLDFPAANGNFIFYTIADLNKRKNLQAFIKAFHAEFDPSEPVSLLIKSSKYGLPPEETAMKIKDMCNHIKRGLRKFPDVNDYKEDLIVTDFISEEEICRIHRTCDCFVMPSYGEAWCIPAFDAMGFGNTPICTNIGGMSDFIGDAGFLIEGMMEPVHGMIDTLPDLFTANESWCSVSVQGLMDCMRHAYENRDGLKSMKKTGLKRAYDYSHKNIGNLIKDLLNADN
;
A
#
# COMPACT_ATOMS: atom_id res chain seq x y z
N ASP A 1 6.93 6.70 16.30
CA ASP A 1 8.02 7.65 16.56
C ASP A 1 8.31 8.45 15.29
N PHE A 2 8.12 9.79 15.33
CA PHE A 2 8.33 10.67 14.18
C PHE A 2 9.82 10.74 13.76
N SER A 3 10.74 10.53 14.68
CA SER A 3 12.19 10.62 14.40
C SER A 3 12.65 9.67 13.28
N LYS A 4 11.93 8.58 13.03
CA LYS A 4 12.26 7.66 11.94
C LYS A 4 12.16 8.32 10.54
N PHE A 5 11.30 9.30 10.36
CA PHE A 5 11.13 9.99 9.08
C PHE A 5 12.26 11.01 8.80
N GLU A 6 12.95 11.46 9.85
CA GLU A 6 14.05 12.42 9.78
C GLU A 6 15.42 11.75 9.55
N ARG A 7 15.51 10.43 9.73
CA ARG A 7 16.75 9.67 9.52
C ARG A 7 17.07 9.54 8.03
N GLY A 8 18.37 9.63 7.71
CA GLY A 8 18.88 9.40 6.38
C GLY A 8 19.03 7.91 6.08
N TYR A 9 18.04 7.30 5.47
CA TYR A 9 18.13 5.90 5.01
C TYR A 9 18.70 5.82 3.60
N LYS A 10 19.65 4.90 3.40
CA LYS A 10 20.17 4.58 2.05
C LYS A 10 19.11 3.86 1.23
N LYS A 11 18.88 4.31 0.00
CA LYS A 11 17.98 3.63 -0.93
C LYS A 11 18.41 2.19 -1.17
N LEU A 12 17.44 1.31 -1.42
CA LEU A 12 17.70 -0.03 -1.93
C LEU A 12 17.99 0.04 -3.44
N ASP A 13 18.76 -0.91 -3.92
CA ASP A 13 19.00 -1.08 -5.35
C ASP A 13 18.05 -2.17 -5.89
N PHE A 14 17.21 -1.76 -6.83
CA PHE A 14 16.35 -2.66 -7.61
C PHE A 14 16.70 -2.47 -9.09
N PRO A 15 17.68 -3.22 -9.62
CA PRO A 15 18.19 -3.01 -10.99
C PRO A 15 17.08 -2.98 -12.04
N ALA A 16 16.06 -3.85 -11.93
CA ALA A 16 14.92 -3.89 -12.84
C ALA A 16 13.97 -2.68 -12.76
N ALA A 17 14.10 -1.86 -11.70
CA ALA A 17 13.30 -0.65 -11.52
C ALA A 17 14.13 0.63 -11.60
N ASN A 18 15.38 0.55 -12.03
CA ASN A 18 16.27 1.71 -12.04
C ASN A 18 15.75 2.82 -12.96
N GLY A 19 15.54 4.00 -12.38
CA GLY A 19 14.97 5.16 -13.09
C GLY A 19 13.44 5.14 -13.25
N ASN A 20 12.77 4.08 -12.85
CA ASN A 20 11.30 3.98 -12.91
C ASN A 20 10.62 4.65 -11.73
N PHE A 21 9.37 5.07 -11.93
CA PHE A 21 8.46 5.44 -10.86
C PHE A 21 7.89 4.15 -10.23
N ILE A 22 8.11 3.94 -8.93
CA ILE A 22 7.80 2.67 -8.27
C ILE A 22 6.52 2.79 -7.46
N PHE A 23 5.47 2.10 -7.92
CA PHE A 23 4.30 1.82 -7.11
C PHE A 23 4.59 0.62 -6.21
N TYR A 24 4.25 0.71 -4.92
CA TYR A 24 4.58 -0.36 -4.00
C TYR A 24 3.53 -0.59 -2.92
N THR A 25 3.54 -1.79 -2.35
CA THR A 25 2.78 -2.13 -1.17
C THR A 25 3.64 -2.88 -0.16
N ILE A 26 3.30 -2.75 1.13
CA ILE A 26 3.86 -3.53 2.23
C ILE A 26 2.68 -4.09 3.00
N ALA A 27 2.46 -5.40 2.89
CA ALA A 27 1.27 -6.03 3.45
C ALA A 27 1.50 -7.51 3.76
N ASP A 28 0.80 -8.02 4.76
CA ASP A 28 0.66 -9.47 4.95
C ASP A 28 -0.16 -10.09 3.81
N LEU A 29 0.23 -11.30 3.37
CA LEU A 29 -0.46 -12.00 2.29
C LEU A 29 -1.76 -12.63 2.81
N ASN A 30 -2.81 -11.83 2.86
CA ASN A 30 -4.17 -12.27 3.14
C ASN A 30 -5.19 -11.56 2.25
N LYS A 31 -6.41 -12.13 2.14
CA LYS A 31 -7.44 -11.62 1.25
C LYS A 31 -7.86 -10.19 1.61
N ARG A 32 -7.92 -9.84 2.90
CA ARG A 32 -8.32 -8.51 3.38
C ARG A 32 -7.45 -7.39 2.81
N LYS A 33 -6.16 -7.64 2.54
CA LYS A 33 -5.23 -6.67 1.97
C LYS A 33 -5.45 -6.40 0.47
N ASN A 34 -6.26 -7.22 -0.19
CA ASN A 34 -6.69 -7.06 -1.58
C ASN A 34 -5.54 -6.81 -2.58
N LEU A 35 -4.43 -7.53 -2.39
CA LEU A 35 -3.26 -7.43 -3.28
C LEU A 35 -3.61 -7.66 -4.74
N GLN A 36 -4.64 -8.49 -5.00
CA GLN A 36 -5.11 -8.78 -6.36
C GLN A 36 -5.59 -7.53 -7.10
N ALA A 37 -6.31 -6.63 -6.41
CA ALA A 37 -6.79 -5.39 -7.03
C ALA A 37 -5.62 -4.48 -7.43
N PHE A 38 -4.57 -4.37 -6.59
CA PHE A 38 -3.37 -3.61 -6.92
C PHE A 38 -2.63 -4.17 -8.13
N ILE A 39 -2.34 -5.47 -8.13
CA ILE A 39 -1.66 -6.15 -9.26
C ILE A 39 -2.47 -5.99 -10.55
N LYS A 40 -3.80 -6.21 -10.46
CA LYS A 40 -4.70 -6.08 -11.61
C LYS A 40 -4.72 -4.66 -12.16
N ALA A 41 -4.84 -3.65 -11.29
CA ALA A 41 -4.85 -2.25 -11.69
C ALA A 41 -3.54 -1.86 -12.38
N PHE A 42 -2.40 -2.23 -11.81
CA PHE A 42 -1.09 -1.93 -12.38
C PHE A 42 -0.90 -2.52 -13.79
N HIS A 43 -1.15 -3.81 -13.97
CA HIS A 43 -0.96 -4.47 -15.26
C HIS A 43 -2.03 -4.14 -16.30
N ALA A 44 -3.23 -3.76 -15.89
CA ALA A 44 -4.25 -3.26 -16.79
C ALA A 44 -3.92 -1.86 -17.30
N GLU A 45 -3.40 -1.00 -16.42
CA GLU A 45 -3.14 0.41 -16.73
C GLU A 45 -1.86 0.62 -17.52
N PHE A 46 -0.73 0.12 -17.03
CA PHE A 46 0.58 0.49 -17.58
C PHE A 46 1.04 -0.42 -18.73
N ASP A 47 1.63 0.22 -19.75
CA ASP A 47 2.30 -0.49 -20.83
C ASP A 47 3.73 -0.92 -20.43
N PRO A 48 4.26 -2.05 -20.93
CA PRO A 48 5.62 -2.48 -20.66
C PRO A 48 6.72 -1.46 -20.98
N SER A 49 6.49 -0.58 -21.96
CA SER A 49 7.44 0.47 -22.36
C SER A 49 7.50 1.67 -21.40
N GLU A 50 6.49 1.86 -20.55
CA GLU A 50 6.45 2.99 -19.62
C GLU A 50 7.45 2.82 -18.47
N PRO A 51 8.17 3.87 -18.02
CA PRO A 51 9.15 3.77 -16.94
C PRO A 51 8.47 3.77 -15.56
N VAL A 52 7.69 2.72 -15.31
CA VAL A 52 7.03 2.43 -14.03
C VAL A 52 7.34 1.01 -13.58
N SER A 53 7.30 0.74 -12.29
CA SER A 53 7.51 -0.60 -11.70
C SER A 53 6.53 -0.87 -10.59
N LEU A 54 6.24 -2.17 -10.37
CA LEU A 54 5.44 -2.68 -9.28
C LEU A 54 6.36 -3.39 -8.27
N LEU A 55 6.32 -2.97 -7.00
CA LEU A 55 7.02 -3.65 -5.91
C LEU A 55 6.04 -4.14 -4.85
N ILE A 56 6.12 -5.42 -4.53
CA ILE A 56 5.31 -6.08 -3.51
C ILE A 56 6.24 -6.57 -2.40
N LYS A 57 6.22 -5.90 -1.25
CA LYS A 57 6.77 -6.43 -0.02
C LYS A 57 5.67 -7.15 0.75
N SER A 58 5.81 -8.46 0.88
CA SER A 58 4.79 -9.25 1.56
C SER A 58 5.41 -10.40 2.34
N SER A 59 4.70 -10.85 3.36
CA SER A 59 5.00 -12.06 4.12
C SER A 59 3.69 -12.74 4.48
N LYS A 60 3.75 -14.02 4.86
CA LYS A 60 2.59 -14.72 5.45
C LYS A 60 3.05 -15.48 6.67
N TYR A 61 2.38 -15.25 7.80
CA TYR A 61 2.65 -16.01 9.01
C TYR A 61 2.49 -17.53 8.76
N GLY A 62 3.46 -18.30 9.21
CA GLY A 62 3.46 -19.76 9.04
C GLY A 62 3.92 -20.28 7.68
N LEU A 63 4.33 -19.41 6.75
CA LEU A 63 4.92 -19.79 5.46
C LEU A 63 6.36 -19.30 5.31
N PRO A 64 7.25 -20.10 4.73
CA PRO A 64 8.57 -19.66 4.31
C PRO A 64 8.50 -18.53 3.26
N PRO A 65 9.54 -17.67 3.18
CA PRO A 65 9.61 -16.61 2.17
C PRO A 65 9.45 -17.10 0.73
N GLU A 66 10.08 -18.23 0.39
CA GLU A 66 10.05 -18.81 -0.95
C GLU A 66 8.64 -19.28 -1.36
N GLU A 67 7.91 -19.90 -0.43
CA GLU A 67 6.52 -20.32 -0.67
C GLU A 67 5.60 -19.12 -0.81
N THR A 68 5.83 -18.07 -0.01
CA THR A 68 5.09 -16.81 -0.10
C THR A 68 5.35 -16.14 -1.45
N ALA A 69 6.61 -16.10 -1.91
CA ALA A 69 6.99 -15.56 -3.22
C ALA A 69 6.31 -16.33 -4.37
N MET A 70 6.29 -17.67 -4.28
CA MET A 70 5.65 -18.50 -5.28
C MET A 70 4.15 -18.24 -5.38
N LYS A 71 3.44 -18.14 -4.24
CA LYS A 71 2.00 -17.80 -4.20
C LYS A 71 1.72 -16.43 -4.81
N ILE A 72 2.56 -15.42 -4.55
CA ILE A 72 2.39 -14.08 -5.13
C ILE A 72 2.66 -14.12 -6.63
N LYS A 73 3.70 -14.81 -7.08
CA LYS A 73 4.02 -14.97 -8.50
C LYS A 73 2.90 -15.68 -9.27
N ASP A 74 2.33 -16.73 -8.68
CA ASP A 74 1.19 -17.44 -9.27
C ASP A 74 -0.04 -16.55 -9.37
N MET A 75 -0.28 -15.71 -8.35
CA MET A 75 -1.34 -14.69 -8.36
C MET A 75 -1.12 -13.67 -9.48
N CYS A 76 0.09 -13.13 -9.63
CA CYS A 76 0.45 -12.21 -10.71
C CYS A 76 0.21 -12.85 -12.09
N ASN A 77 0.70 -14.06 -12.29
CA ASN A 77 0.53 -14.80 -13.55
C ASN A 77 -0.94 -15.12 -13.85
N HIS A 78 -1.73 -15.48 -12.83
CA HIS A 78 -3.17 -15.70 -13.00
C HIS A 78 -3.88 -14.43 -13.45
N ILE A 79 -3.55 -13.29 -12.83
CA ILE A 79 -4.12 -11.98 -13.18
C ILE A 79 -3.73 -11.59 -14.62
N LYS A 80 -2.45 -11.70 -14.98
CA LYS A 80 -1.93 -11.38 -16.32
C LYS A 80 -2.65 -12.22 -17.40
N ARG A 81 -2.81 -13.53 -17.17
CA ARG A 81 -3.58 -14.41 -18.07
C ARG A 81 -5.06 -14.00 -18.15
N GLY A 82 -5.67 -13.57 -17.04
CA GLY A 82 -7.05 -13.12 -17.00
C GLY A 82 -7.29 -11.78 -17.70
N LEU A 83 -6.32 -10.87 -17.66
CA LEU A 83 -6.38 -9.57 -18.35
C LEU A 83 -6.34 -9.70 -19.87
N ARG A 84 -5.57 -10.64 -20.40
CA ARG A 84 -5.41 -10.87 -21.86
C ARG A 84 -4.96 -9.62 -22.64
N LYS A 85 -4.28 -8.67 -21.97
CA LYS A 85 -3.75 -7.47 -22.63
C LYS A 85 -2.59 -7.83 -23.57
N PHE A 86 -1.80 -8.84 -23.20
CA PHE A 86 -0.74 -9.40 -24.02
C PHE A 86 -0.89 -10.92 -24.14
N PRO A 87 -0.38 -11.54 -25.22
CA PRO A 87 -0.45 -13.00 -25.45
C PRO A 87 0.28 -13.83 -24.40
N ASP A 88 1.47 -13.37 -23.96
CA ASP A 88 2.29 -14.05 -22.97
C ASP A 88 2.38 -13.25 -21.67
N VAL A 89 2.46 -13.93 -20.53
CA VAL A 89 2.67 -13.29 -19.22
C VAL A 89 4.02 -12.59 -19.11
N ASN A 90 5.00 -13.01 -19.89
CA ASN A 90 6.32 -12.40 -19.95
C ASN A 90 6.35 -11.09 -20.75
N ASP A 91 5.32 -10.79 -21.53
CA ASP A 91 5.18 -9.52 -22.24
C ASP A 91 4.69 -8.39 -21.31
N TYR A 92 4.21 -8.72 -20.11
CA TYR A 92 3.90 -7.76 -19.06
C TYR A 92 5.16 -7.29 -18.33
N LYS A 93 5.03 -6.20 -17.59
CA LYS A 93 6.09 -5.75 -16.67
C LYS A 93 6.43 -6.82 -15.64
N GLU A 94 7.69 -6.84 -15.23
CA GLU A 94 8.17 -7.69 -14.15
C GLU A 94 7.56 -7.26 -12.81
N ASP A 95 7.21 -8.25 -11.98
CA ASP A 95 6.76 -8.05 -10.61
C ASP A 95 7.97 -8.14 -9.67
N LEU A 96 8.31 -7.05 -8.98
CA LEU A 96 9.35 -7.07 -7.96
C LEU A 96 8.75 -7.57 -6.66
N ILE A 97 9.14 -8.77 -6.24
CA ILE A 97 8.56 -9.46 -5.07
C ILE A 97 9.65 -9.62 -4.01
N VAL A 98 9.39 -9.07 -2.81
CA VAL A 98 10.26 -9.17 -1.63
C VAL A 98 9.48 -9.85 -0.51
N THR A 99 9.87 -11.07 -0.14
CA THR A 99 9.15 -11.88 0.87
C THR A 99 9.97 -12.18 2.11
N ASP A 100 11.27 -11.92 2.09
CA ASP A 100 12.14 -12.14 3.25
C ASP A 100 11.63 -11.38 4.48
N PHE A 101 11.86 -11.95 5.66
CA PHE A 101 11.70 -11.23 6.92
C PHE A 101 12.83 -10.22 7.06
N ILE A 102 12.49 -8.95 6.92
CA ILE A 102 13.44 -7.85 6.92
C ILE A 102 13.26 -6.97 8.16
N SER A 103 14.30 -6.25 8.52
CA SER A 103 14.32 -5.32 9.65
C SER A 103 13.42 -4.08 9.40
N GLU A 104 13.07 -3.37 10.48
CA GLU A 104 12.38 -2.08 10.36
C GLU A 104 13.18 -1.06 9.55
N GLU A 105 14.53 -1.09 9.65
CA GLU A 105 15.38 -0.24 8.84
C GLU A 105 15.23 -0.53 7.35
N GLU A 106 15.18 -1.79 6.98
CA GLU A 106 14.97 -2.19 5.57
C GLU A 106 13.57 -1.81 5.07
N ILE A 107 12.54 -1.89 5.91
CA ILE A 107 11.20 -1.35 5.61
C ILE A 107 11.28 0.15 5.33
N CYS A 108 11.98 0.92 6.18
CA CYS A 108 12.19 2.35 5.97
C CYS A 108 12.94 2.64 4.66
N ARG A 109 13.91 1.78 4.30
CA ARG A 109 14.66 1.88 3.03
C ARG A 109 13.75 1.60 1.82
N ILE A 110 12.78 0.68 1.92
CA ILE A 110 11.76 0.49 0.86
C ILE A 110 10.98 1.78 0.67
N HIS A 111 10.46 2.38 1.75
CA HIS A 111 9.73 3.65 1.67
C HIS A 111 10.58 4.78 1.04
N ARG A 112 11.89 4.83 1.34
CA ARG A 112 12.80 5.83 0.75
C ARG A 112 13.15 5.58 -0.71
N THR A 113 12.99 4.35 -1.18
CA THR A 113 13.32 3.95 -2.55
C THR A 113 12.16 4.17 -3.50
N CYS A 114 10.94 3.88 -3.04
CA CYS A 114 9.72 3.89 -3.84
C CYS A 114 9.02 5.26 -3.83
N ASP A 115 8.02 5.44 -4.71
CA ASP A 115 7.42 6.75 -4.97
C ASP A 115 5.96 6.87 -4.53
N CYS A 116 5.15 5.82 -4.73
CA CYS A 116 3.72 5.85 -4.47
C CYS A 116 3.27 4.55 -3.80
N PHE A 117 2.72 4.66 -2.60
CA PHE A 117 2.22 3.52 -1.84
C PHE A 117 0.78 3.19 -2.25
N VAL A 118 0.46 1.90 -2.44
CA VAL A 118 -0.90 1.48 -2.83
C VAL A 118 -1.42 0.41 -1.90
N MET A 119 -2.58 0.66 -1.27
CA MET A 119 -3.23 -0.29 -0.36
C MET A 119 -4.75 -0.28 -0.55
N PRO A 120 -5.28 -1.11 -1.46
CA PRO A 120 -6.72 -1.24 -1.70
C PRO A 120 -7.39 -2.23 -0.74
N SER A 121 -6.97 -2.22 0.53
CA SER A 121 -7.47 -3.12 1.57
C SER A 121 -8.98 -2.98 1.73
N TYR A 122 -9.65 -4.10 1.95
CA TYR A 122 -11.09 -4.11 2.25
C TYR A 122 -11.45 -3.49 3.61
N GLY A 123 -10.48 -3.39 4.53
CA GLY A 123 -10.66 -2.79 5.85
C GLY A 123 -9.35 -2.72 6.63
N GLU A 124 -9.13 -1.62 7.31
CA GLU A 124 -7.97 -1.35 8.15
C GLU A 124 -8.36 -0.58 9.41
N ALA A 125 -7.74 -0.92 10.53
CA ALA A 125 -7.86 -0.10 11.74
C ALA A 125 -7.05 1.19 11.59
N TRP A 126 -5.77 1.09 11.19
CA TRP A 126 -4.87 2.26 10.99
C TRP A 126 -4.10 2.20 9.68
N CYS A 127 -3.59 1.05 9.27
CA CYS A 127 -2.66 0.86 8.14
C CYS A 127 -1.31 1.56 8.35
N ILE A 128 -0.52 1.07 9.29
CA ILE A 128 0.83 1.61 9.59
C ILE A 128 1.68 1.82 8.33
N PRO A 129 1.74 0.88 7.35
CA PRO A 129 2.55 1.11 6.16
C PRO A 129 2.12 2.30 5.30
N ALA A 130 0.81 2.61 5.22
CA ALA A 130 0.32 3.79 4.52
C ALA A 130 0.70 5.08 5.26
N PHE A 131 0.58 5.07 6.59
CA PHE A 131 0.99 6.17 7.45
C PHE A 131 2.51 6.42 7.33
N ASP A 132 3.30 5.37 7.35
CA ASP A 132 4.75 5.45 7.18
C ASP A 132 5.14 5.96 5.79
N ALA A 133 4.50 5.48 4.73
CA ALA A 133 4.70 5.98 3.38
C ALA A 133 4.52 7.50 3.32
N MET A 134 3.43 8.01 3.89
CA MET A 134 3.13 9.44 3.99
C MET A 134 4.21 10.19 4.76
N GLY A 135 4.67 9.66 5.89
CA GLY A 135 5.76 10.24 6.70
C GLY A 135 7.11 10.26 5.98
N PHE A 136 7.37 9.32 5.07
CA PHE A 136 8.54 9.31 4.18
C PHE A 136 8.38 10.20 2.94
N GLY A 137 7.23 10.85 2.78
CA GLY A 137 6.95 11.73 1.65
C GLY A 137 6.50 11.00 0.39
N ASN A 138 5.98 9.77 0.51
CA ASN A 138 5.31 9.07 -0.56
C ASN A 138 3.82 9.37 -0.55
N THR A 139 3.20 9.43 -1.72
CA THR A 139 1.75 9.64 -1.81
C THR A 139 1.04 8.31 -1.66
N PRO A 140 0.15 8.12 -0.68
CA PRO A 140 -0.64 6.90 -0.57
C PRO A 140 -1.86 6.94 -1.49
N ILE A 141 -2.21 5.78 -2.07
CA ILE A 141 -3.47 5.49 -2.75
C ILE A 141 -4.15 4.36 -1.96
N CYS A 142 -5.23 4.65 -1.26
CA CYS A 142 -5.84 3.72 -0.33
C CYS A 142 -7.37 3.70 -0.46
N THR A 143 -8.00 2.63 0.03
CA THR A 143 -9.46 2.60 0.23
C THR A 143 -9.86 3.66 1.26
N ASN A 144 -10.95 4.38 0.99
CA ASN A 144 -11.54 5.33 1.95
C ASN A 144 -12.30 4.58 3.05
N ILE A 145 -11.55 3.99 4.01
CA ILE A 145 -12.13 3.24 5.13
C ILE A 145 -11.19 3.22 6.34
N GLY A 146 -11.80 3.21 7.54
CA GLY A 146 -11.08 3.10 8.81
C GLY A 146 -10.10 4.25 9.02
N GLY A 147 -9.01 4.01 9.75
CA GLY A 147 -8.02 5.05 10.08
C GLY A 147 -7.35 5.71 8.87
N MET A 148 -7.36 5.07 7.71
CA MET A 148 -6.83 5.68 6.48
C MET A 148 -7.61 6.94 6.09
N SER A 149 -8.94 6.95 6.30
CA SER A 149 -9.79 8.12 6.06
C SER A 149 -9.42 9.30 6.97
N ASP A 150 -8.97 9.00 8.20
CA ASP A 150 -8.66 10.03 9.18
C ASP A 150 -7.31 10.72 8.91
N PHE A 151 -6.26 9.93 8.61
CA PHE A 151 -4.92 10.51 8.50
C PHE A 151 -4.49 10.87 7.08
N ILE A 152 -5.02 10.25 6.03
CA ILE A 152 -4.62 10.57 4.66
C ILE A 152 -5.22 11.90 4.20
N GLY A 153 -6.56 12.03 4.19
CA GLY A 153 -7.24 13.23 3.71
C GLY A 153 -6.68 13.73 2.38
N ASP A 154 -6.21 14.98 2.34
CA ASP A 154 -5.60 15.65 1.18
C ASP A 154 -4.11 15.33 0.97
N ALA A 155 -3.53 14.45 1.77
CA ALA A 155 -2.14 13.98 1.62
C ALA A 155 -1.98 12.80 0.65
N GLY A 156 -3.08 12.28 0.09
CA GLY A 156 -3.07 11.14 -0.82
C GLY A 156 -4.39 10.99 -1.56
N PHE A 157 -4.59 9.83 -2.16
CA PHE A 157 -5.82 9.48 -2.86
C PHE A 157 -6.60 8.47 -2.04
N LEU A 158 -7.83 8.83 -1.67
CA LEU A 158 -8.79 7.95 -1.02
C LEU A 158 -9.83 7.53 -2.06
N ILE A 159 -9.93 6.21 -2.28
CA ILE A 159 -10.84 5.64 -3.27
C ILE A 159 -12.10 5.18 -2.56
N GLU A 160 -13.23 5.71 -2.99
CA GLU A 160 -14.53 5.26 -2.53
C GLU A 160 -14.79 3.83 -3.00
N GLY A 161 -15.39 3.03 -2.13
CA GLY A 161 -15.75 1.66 -2.45
C GLY A 161 -17.18 1.34 -2.06
N MET A 162 -17.61 0.14 -2.40
CA MET A 162 -18.91 -0.38 -2.01
C MET A 162 -18.78 -1.34 -0.84
N MET A 163 -19.69 -1.22 0.13
CA MET A 163 -19.78 -2.19 1.22
C MET A 163 -20.37 -3.50 0.71
N GLU A 164 -19.69 -4.59 0.99
CA GLU A 164 -20.13 -5.95 0.65
C GLU A 164 -19.91 -6.90 1.83
N PRO A 165 -20.65 -8.01 1.94
CA PRO A 165 -20.41 -9.00 2.99
C PRO A 165 -19.00 -9.57 2.91
N VAL A 166 -18.38 -9.81 4.06
CA VAL A 166 -17.06 -10.46 4.13
C VAL A 166 -17.13 -11.85 3.50
N HIS A 167 -16.18 -12.15 2.64
CA HIS A 167 -16.15 -13.42 1.91
C HIS A 167 -14.71 -13.89 1.66
N GLY A 168 -14.47 -15.18 1.80
CA GLY A 168 -13.22 -15.84 1.43
C GLY A 168 -12.05 -15.63 2.41
N MET A 169 -12.32 -15.33 3.66
CA MET A 169 -11.33 -15.28 4.74
C MET A 169 -11.13 -16.68 5.37
N ILE A 170 -10.82 -17.67 4.53
CA ILE A 170 -10.73 -19.09 4.94
C ILE A 170 -9.47 -19.42 5.74
N ASP A 171 -8.44 -18.58 5.67
CA ASP A 171 -7.15 -18.75 6.37
C ASP A 171 -7.14 -18.10 7.76
N THR A 172 -8.30 -17.76 8.32
CA THR A 172 -8.45 -17.09 9.62
C THR A 172 -9.22 -17.92 10.62
N LEU A 173 -9.33 -17.44 11.87
CA LEU A 173 -10.19 -18.07 12.87
C LEU A 173 -11.64 -18.08 12.37
N PRO A 174 -12.36 -19.22 12.46
CA PRO A 174 -13.70 -19.38 11.88
C PRO A 174 -14.72 -18.35 12.36
N ASP A 175 -14.59 -17.90 13.62
CA ASP A 175 -15.54 -16.97 14.24
C ASP A 175 -15.19 -15.48 14.02
N LEU A 176 -14.05 -15.19 13.39
CA LEU A 176 -13.55 -13.83 13.25
C LEU A 176 -14.13 -13.11 12.03
N PHE A 177 -14.37 -13.86 10.95
CA PHE A 177 -14.91 -13.32 9.69
C PHE A 177 -16.03 -14.24 9.21
N THR A 178 -17.24 -13.77 9.36
CA THR A 178 -18.47 -14.46 8.93
C THR A 178 -19.16 -13.64 7.84
N ALA A 179 -20.32 -14.05 7.36
CA ALA A 179 -21.10 -13.27 6.41
C ALA A 179 -21.91 -12.12 7.06
N ASN A 180 -21.78 -11.95 8.38
CA ASN A 180 -22.49 -10.90 9.13
C ASN A 180 -21.73 -9.57 9.13
N GLU A 181 -20.41 -9.61 8.89
CA GLU A 181 -19.59 -8.42 8.77
C GLU A 181 -19.55 -7.95 7.32
N SER A 182 -19.29 -6.66 7.14
CA SER A 182 -19.09 -6.04 5.83
C SER A 182 -17.72 -5.39 5.74
N TRP A 183 -17.18 -5.33 4.55
CA TRP A 183 -15.96 -4.65 4.21
C TRP A 183 -16.11 -3.78 2.95
N CYS A 184 -15.14 -2.92 2.66
CA CYS A 184 -15.21 -1.97 1.55
C CYS A 184 -14.41 -2.48 0.34
N SER A 185 -15.08 -2.71 -0.78
CA SER A 185 -14.47 -3.13 -2.04
C SER A 185 -14.29 -1.95 -2.98
N VAL A 186 -13.05 -1.66 -3.37
CA VAL A 186 -12.74 -0.55 -4.29
C VAL A 186 -12.81 -0.97 -5.75
N SER A 187 -13.14 0.00 -6.61
CA SER A 187 -13.08 -0.17 -8.05
C SER A 187 -11.64 -0.30 -8.54
N VAL A 188 -11.36 -1.32 -9.35
CA VAL A 188 -10.07 -1.46 -10.05
C VAL A 188 -9.84 -0.29 -10.99
N GLN A 189 -10.90 0.24 -11.64
CA GLN A 189 -10.78 1.43 -12.48
C GLN A 189 -10.37 2.66 -11.65
N GLY A 190 -10.95 2.87 -10.47
CA GLY A 190 -10.53 3.96 -9.57
C GLY A 190 -9.06 3.86 -9.15
N LEU A 191 -8.55 2.62 -8.94
CA LEU A 191 -7.12 2.41 -8.70
C LEU A 191 -6.27 2.78 -9.92
N MET A 192 -6.67 2.35 -11.11
CA MET A 192 -5.99 2.69 -12.38
C MET A 192 -5.91 4.19 -12.57
N ASP A 193 -7.03 4.90 -12.43
CA ASP A 193 -7.11 6.35 -12.60
C ASP A 193 -6.20 7.10 -11.61
N CYS A 194 -6.22 6.71 -10.33
CA CYS A 194 -5.35 7.31 -9.31
C CYS A 194 -3.87 7.02 -9.57
N MET A 195 -3.53 5.80 -9.99
CA MET A 195 -2.14 5.43 -10.29
C MET A 195 -1.64 6.18 -11.53
N ARG A 196 -2.45 6.28 -12.59
CA ARG A 196 -2.13 7.08 -13.79
C ARG A 196 -1.91 8.53 -13.42
N HIS A 197 -2.84 9.11 -12.66
CA HIS A 197 -2.73 10.50 -12.22
C HIS A 197 -1.46 10.75 -11.40
N ALA A 198 -1.14 9.85 -10.46
CA ALA A 198 0.07 9.96 -9.64
C ALA A 198 1.35 9.91 -10.50
N TYR A 199 1.38 9.05 -11.50
CA TYR A 199 2.52 8.92 -12.42
C TYR A 199 2.70 10.13 -13.31
N GLU A 200 1.64 10.65 -13.91
CA GLU A 200 1.69 11.78 -14.85
C GLU A 200 1.90 13.12 -14.17
N ASN A 201 1.39 13.29 -12.94
CA ASN A 201 1.42 14.57 -12.22
C ASN A 201 2.41 14.59 -11.05
N ARG A 202 3.61 14.02 -11.24
CA ARG A 202 4.66 13.91 -10.19
C ARG A 202 4.98 15.24 -9.51
N ASP A 203 4.95 16.36 -10.24
CA ASP A 203 5.17 17.69 -9.67
C ASP A 203 4.01 18.15 -8.78
N GLY A 204 2.77 17.80 -9.12
CA GLY A 204 1.59 18.05 -8.29
C GLY A 204 1.62 17.29 -6.95
N LEU A 205 2.28 16.12 -6.92
CA LEU A 205 2.44 15.33 -5.69
C LEU A 205 3.32 16.03 -4.63
N LYS A 206 4.13 17.02 -4.98
CA LYS A 206 4.98 17.75 -4.02
C LYS A 206 4.16 18.40 -2.90
N SER A 207 2.99 18.94 -3.22
CA SER A 207 2.07 19.51 -2.23
C SER A 207 1.52 18.41 -1.30
N MET A 208 1.04 17.29 -1.86
CA MET A 208 0.54 16.15 -1.08
C MET A 208 1.62 15.59 -0.15
N LYS A 209 2.84 15.43 -0.64
CA LYS A 209 3.99 14.96 0.15
C LYS A 209 4.29 15.89 1.35
N LYS A 210 4.22 17.21 1.15
CA LYS A 210 4.39 18.18 2.25
C LYS A 210 3.27 18.08 3.28
N THR A 211 2.03 17.98 2.81
CA THR A 211 0.86 17.76 3.67
C THR A 211 0.98 16.46 4.45
N GLY A 212 1.40 15.38 3.79
CA GLY A 212 1.60 14.06 4.41
C GLY A 212 2.62 14.08 5.53
N LEU A 213 3.76 14.71 5.32
CA LEU A 213 4.77 14.86 6.37
C LEU A 213 4.25 15.67 7.57
N LYS A 214 3.49 16.73 7.31
CA LYS A 214 2.84 17.52 8.38
C LYS A 214 1.86 16.65 9.16
N ARG A 215 0.98 15.90 8.49
CA ARG A 215 0.03 15.00 9.16
C ARG A 215 0.75 13.91 9.98
N ALA A 216 1.83 13.32 9.45
CA ALA A 216 2.64 12.37 10.21
C ALA A 216 3.21 12.99 11.49
N TYR A 217 3.60 14.26 11.46
CA TYR A 217 4.02 15.01 12.64
C TYR A 217 2.86 15.26 13.61
N ASP A 218 1.68 15.64 13.12
CA ASP A 218 0.50 15.89 13.94
C ASP A 218 0.09 14.63 14.74
N TYR A 219 0.26 13.43 14.17
CA TYR A 219 0.04 12.13 14.83
C TYR A 219 1.29 11.59 15.58
N SER A 220 2.33 12.40 15.79
CA SER A 220 3.49 11.97 16.55
C SER A 220 3.14 11.61 18.00
N HIS A 221 3.91 10.72 18.62
CA HIS A 221 3.72 10.34 20.03
C HIS A 221 3.69 11.56 20.95
N LYS A 222 4.50 12.59 20.65
CA LYS A 222 4.52 13.85 21.43
C LYS A 222 3.19 14.58 21.33
N ASN A 223 2.66 14.77 20.13
CA ASN A 223 1.44 15.55 19.94
C ASN A 223 0.21 14.80 20.45
N ILE A 224 0.12 13.50 20.17
CA ILE A 224 -0.97 12.66 20.71
C ILE A 224 -0.89 12.58 22.24
N GLY A 225 0.32 12.45 22.82
CA GLY A 225 0.52 12.45 24.26
C GLY A 225 0.06 13.77 24.91
N ASN A 226 0.34 14.90 24.28
CA ASN A 226 -0.16 16.21 24.75
C ASN A 226 -1.68 16.28 24.69
N LEU A 227 -2.29 15.85 23.57
CA LEU A 227 -3.74 15.82 23.42
C LEU A 227 -4.42 14.97 24.51
N ILE A 228 -3.90 13.79 24.79
CA ILE A 228 -4.40 12.92 25.86
C ILE A 228 -4.29 13.61 27.22
N LYS A 229 -3.13 14.25 27.50
CA LYS A 229 -2.93 15.00 28.73
C LYS A 229 -3.93 16.13 28.91
N ASP A 230 -4.21 16.88 27.84
CA ASP A 230 -5.17 18.01 27.86
C ASP A 230 -6.60 17.51 28.10
N LEU A 231 -7.00 16.40 27.47
CA LEU A 231 -8.29 15.75 27.71
C LEU A 231 -8.45 15.33 29.18
N LEU A 232 -7.44 14.66 29.75
CA LEU A 232 -7.48 14.21 31.14
C LEU A 232 -7.50 15.38 32.16
N ASN A 233 -6.97 16.54 31.80
CA ASN A 233 -7.00 17.73 32.66
C ASN A 233 -8.28 18.55 32.50
N ALA A 234 -9.02 18.41 31.39
CA ALA A 234 -10.26 19.13 31.16
C ALA A 234 -11.44 18.59 31.98
N ASP A 235 -11.33 17.33 32.46
CA ASP A 235 -12.35 16.66 33.28
C ASP A 235 -12.12 16.88 34.81
N ASN A 236 -11.12 17.66 35.20
CA ASN A 236 -10.80 18.07 36.58
C ASN A 236 -11.03 19.57 36.77
#